data_c912f1673b3e43584bd4b0381155d3aa
#
_entry.id   c912f1673b3e43584bd4b0381155d3aa
#
_cell.length_a   1.000
_cell.length_b   1.000
_cell.length_c   1.000
_cell.angle_alpha   90.00
_cell.angle_beta   90.00
_cell.angle_gamma   90.00
#
_symmetry.space_group_name_H-M   'P 1'
#
loop_
_entity.id
_entity.type
_entity.pdbx_description
1 polymer ?
#
loop_
_entity_poly.entity_id
_entity_poly.type
_entity_poly.pdbx_seq_one_letter_code
_entity_poly.pdbx_strand_id
1 'polypeptide(L)'
;MVMEMLRAGAIEDEDDPSPSPLDNLFSDLMIDNPDHIALKYYHSYHSGSSKTLKSIQITLAARLEKFNLESLAALTSADELDLQSLGEKKVALFALIPDNDSSFNFLVSILYTQLFQQLFYAADHIHGGCLPMPVHFMMDEFANGVTRSTPKTVGITDKSVA
;
A
#
# COMPACT_ATOMS: atom_id res chain seq x y z
N MET A 1 3.20 9.47 9.66
CA MET A 1 4.30 9.73 8.70
C MET A 1 3.81 10.20 7.33
N VAL A 2 3.15 9.37 6.46
CA VAL A 2 2.75 9.83 5.09
C VAL A 2 1.82 11.03 5.12
N MET A 3 0.79 11.03 5.98
CA MET A 3 -0.13 12.15 6.12
C MET A 3 0.53 13.43 6.70
N GLU A 4 1.50 13.27 7.55
CA GLU A 4 2.31 14.39 8.07
C GLU A 4 3.17 15.00 6.99
N MET A 5 3.79 14.17 6.14
CA MET A 5 4.55 14.66 4.97
C MET A 5 3.66 15.40 3.97
N LEU A 6 2.43 14.93 3.74
CA LEU A 6 1.46 15.63 2.90
C LEU A 6 1.07 16.99 3.48
N ARG A 7 0.86 17.07 4.80
CA ARG A 7 0.58 18.34 5.49
C ARG A 7 1.78 19.27 5.45
N ALA A 8 2.98 18.73 5.65
CA ALA A 8 4.22 19.49 5.61
C ALA A 8 4.55 20.05 4.22
N GLY A 9 4.05 19.40 3.15
CA GLY A 9 4.20 19.87 1.77
C GLY A 9 3.02 20.69 1.27
N ALA A 10 2.03 21.01 2.13
CA ALA A 10 0.88 21.81 1.71
C ALA A 10 1.31 23.23 1.37
N ILE A 11 0.95 23.67 0.16
CA ILE A 11 1.14 25.06 -0.29
C ILE A 11 -0.01 25.87 0.28
N GLU A 12 0.24 26.59 1.35
CA GLU A 12 -0.78 27.40 2.04
C GLU A 12 -1.09 28.67 1.25
N ASP A 13 -0.09 29.33 0.68
CA ASP A 13 -0.26 30.54 -0.13
C ASP A 13 0.54 30.41 -1.44
N GLU A 14 -0.11 30.73 -2.57
CA GLU A 14 0.57 30.73 -3.90
C GLU A 14 1.57 31.88 -4.05
N ASP A 15 1.41 32.94 -3.25
CA ASP A 15 2.23 34.15 -3.30
C ASP A 15 3.36 34.18 -2.26
N ASP A 16 3.41 33.19 -1.34
CA ASP A 16 4.48 33.11 -0.35
C ASP A 16 5.64 32.22 -0.85
N PRO A 17 6.81 32.82 -1.13
CA PRO A 17 7.99 32.09 -1.59
C PRO A 17 8.72 31.31 -0.48
N SER A 18 8.19 31.28 0.75
CA SER A 18 8.86 30.60 1.86
C SER A 18 8.88 29.09 1.65
N PRO A 19 10.01 28.41 1.95
CA PRO A 19 10.09 26.96 1.82
C PRO A 19 9.18 26.29 2.80
N SER A 20 8.43 25.29 2.33
CA SER A 20 7.59 24.46 3.18
C SER A 20 8.43 23.61 4.15
N PRO A 21 7.86 23.11 5.25
CA PRO A 21 8.56 22.17 6.13
C PRO A 21 9.09 20.93 5.41
N LEU A 22 8.41 20.52 4.33
CA LEU A 22 8.87 19.42 3.48
C LEU A 22 10.11 19.80 2.68
N ASP A 23 10.17 21.02 2.16
CA ASP A 23 11.34 21.53 1.40
C ASP A 23 12.60 21.60 2.30
N ASN A 24 12.42 21.98 3.56
CA ASN A 24 13.51 21.96 4.54
C ASN A 24 14.03 20.54 4.77
N LEU A 25 13.13 19.56 4.94
CA LEU A 25 13.50 18.15 5.11
C LEU A 25 14.29 17.61 3.90
N PHE A 26 13.88 17.95 2.67
CA PHE A 26 14.60 17.54 1.47
C PHE A 26 15.92 18.29 1.28
N SER A 27 16.01 19.52 1.76
CA SER A 27 17.27 20.27 1.78
C SER A 27 18.28 19.62 2.73
N ASP A 28 17.86 19.20 3.92
CA ASP A 28 18.69 18.47 4.87
C ASP A 28 19.14 17.12 4.28
N LEU A 29 18.21 16.39 3.66
CA LEU A 29 18.54 15.13 2.99
C LEU A 29 19.53 15.31 1.85
N MET A 30 19.48 16.43 1.11
CA MET A 30 20.42 16.72 0.05
C MET A 30 21.84 16.97 0.57
N ILE A 31 21.96 17.53 1.78
CA ILE A 31 23.25 17.71 2.46
C ILE A 31 23.81 16.38 2.92
N ASP A 32 22.96 15.54 3.55
CA ASP A 32 23.38 14.28 4.14
C ASP A 32 23.64 13.17 3.11
N ASN A 33 22.78 13.08 2.08
CA ASN A 33 22.87 12.05 1.03
C ASN A 33 22.38 12.59 -0.32
N PRO A 34 23.24 13.27 -1.09
CA PRO A 34 22.87 13.91 -2.35
C PRO A 34 22.41 12.95 -3.44
N ASP A 35 22.78 11.68 -3.37
CA ASP A 35 22.40 10.65 -4.35
C ASP A 35 21.12 9.88 -3.96
N HIS A 36 20.46 10.27 -2.88
CA HIS A 36 19.26 9.58 -2.42
C HIS A 36 18.14 9.61 -3.47
N ILE A 37 17.54 8.45 -3.75
CA ILE A 37 16.52 8.30 -4.79
C ILE A 37 15.32 9.24 -4.60
N ALA A 38 14.95 9.55 -3.35
CA ALA A 38 13.85 10.44 -3.04
C ALA A 38 14.04 11.86 -3.60
N LEU A 39 15.30 12.34 -3.69
CA LEU A 39 15.61 13.66 -4.25
C LEU A 39 15.24 13.75 -5.73
N LYS A 40 15.42 12.67 -6.51
CA LYS A 40 15.02 12.63 -7.93
C LYS A 40 13.51 12.80 -8.08
N TYR A 41 12.74 12.14 -7.24
CA TYR A 41 11.27 12.26 -7.25
C TYR A 41 10.82 13.64 -6.75
N TYR A 42 11.48 14.18 -5.73
CA TYR A 42 11.21 15.52 -5.22
C TYR A 42 11.44 16.58 -6.29
N HIS A 43 12.57 16.57 -6.99
CA HIS A 43 12.83 17.49 -8.10
C HIS A 43 11.85 17.30 -9.26
N SER A 44 11.52 16.06 -9.62
CA SER A 44 10.52 15.78 -10.64
C SER A 44 9.14 16.33 -10.27
N TYR A 45 8.75 16.19 -9.01
CA TYR A 45 7.50 16.77 -8.50
C TYR A 45 7.51 18.29 -8.62
N HIS A 46 8.55 18.98 -8.16
CA HIS A 46 8.67 20.44 -8.19
C HIS A 46 8.87 21.03 -9.60
N SER A 47 9.07 20.20 -10.62
CA SER A 47 9.12 20.69 -12.02
C SER A 47 7.73 21.11 -12.56
N GLY A 48 6.65 20.74 -11.87
CA GLY A 48 5.30 21.14 -12.21
C GLY A 48 4.95 22.56 -11.78
N SER A 49 3.91 23.14 -12.40
CA SER A 49 3.38 24.43 -11.95
C SER A 49 2.73 24.33 -10.58
N SER A 50 2.72 25.40 -9.77
CA SER A 50 2.12 25.44 -8.43
C SER A 50 0.66 24.99 -8.45
N LYS A 51 -0.13 25.37 -9.46
CA LYS A 51 -1.53 24.93 -9.62
C LYS A 51 -1.63 23.43 -9.82
N THR A 52 -0.73 22.84 -10.61
CA THR A 52 -0.69 21.40 -10.84
C THR A 52 -0.31 20.65 -9.55
N LEU A 53 0.69 21.13 -8.83
CA LEU A 53 1.14 20.56 -7.57
C LEU A 53 0.00 20.57 -6.53
N LYS A 54 -0.69 21.70 -6.37
CA LYS A 54 -1.83 21.84 -5.47
C LYS A 54 -2.97 20.87 -5.82
N SER A 55 -3.27 20.70 -7.11
CA SER A 55 -4.26 19.72 -7.57
C SER A 55 -3.87 18.28 -7.25
N ILE A 56 -2.60 17.91 -7.42
CA ILE A 56 -2.06 16.60 -7.07
C ILE A 56 -2.17 16.38 -5.55
N GLN A 57 -1.79 17.36 -4.74
CA GLN A 57 -1.85 17.29 -3.27
C GLN A 57 -3.30 17.09 -2.79
N ILE A 58 -4.24 17.88 -3.30
CA ILE A 58 -5.66 17.75 -2.95
C ILE A 58 -6.19 16.35 -3.30
N THR A 59 -5.86 15.86 -4.50
CA THR A 59 -6.29 14.54 -4.96
C THR A 59 -5.69 13.43 -4.08
N LEU A 60 -4.43 13.53 -3.72
CA LEU A 60 -3.76 12.55 -2.87
C LEU A 60 -4.32 12.59 -1.45
N ALA A 61 -4.50 13.78 -0.87
CA ALA A 61 -5.11 13.96 0.44
C ALA A 61 -6.52 13.34 0.51
N ALA A 62 -7.36 13.61 -0.50
CA ALA A 62 -8.70 13.04 -0.57
C ALA A 62 -8.70 11.50 -0.66
N ARG A 63 -7.74 10.90 -1.36
CA ARG A 63 -7.61 9.44 -1.43
C ARG A 63 -7.14 8.81 -0.13
N LEU A 64 -6.31 9.52 0.63
CA LEU A 64 -5.74 9.06 1.89
C LEU A 64 -6.56 9.49 3.13
N GLU A 65 -7.63 10.28 2.94
CA GLU A 65 -8.45 10.79 4.03
C GLU A 65 -8.98 9.69 4.95
N LYS A 66 -9.33 8.54 4.38
CA LYS A 66 -9.81 7.39 5.16
C LYS A 66 -8.79 6.89 6.19
N PHE A 67 -7.51 7.03 5.93
CA PHE A 67 -6.45 6.67 6.88
C PHE A 67 -6.26 7.66 8.04
N ASN A 68 -7.00 8.79 8.04
CA ASN A 68 -7.08 9.69 9.19
C ASN A 68 -8.02 9.18 10.28
N LEU A 69 -8.84 8.16 10.01
CA LEU A 69 -9.64 7.52 11.05
C LEU A 69 -8.69 6.82 12.04
N GLU A 70 -8.84 7.15 13.31
CA GLU A 70 -7.97 6.64 14.39
C GLU A 70 -7.97 5.11 14.45
N SER A 71 -9.13 4.48 14.28
CA SER A 71 -9.27 3.03 14.22
C SER A 71 -8.50 2.41 13.07
N LEU A 72 -8.49 3.06 11.91
CA LEU A 72 -7.78 2.57 10.74
C LEU A 72 -6.28 2.81 10.85
N ALA A 73 -5.88 3.95 11.38
CA ALA A 73 -4.48 4.25 11.68
C ALA A 73 -3.90 3.24 12.68
N ALA A 74 -4.65 2.90 13.73
CA ALA A 74 -4.26 1.88 14.70
C ALA A 74 -4.14 0.49 14.04
N LEU A 75 -5.13 0.08 13.24
CA LEU A 75 -5.14 -1.21 12.54
C LEU A 75 -3.94 -1.38 11.59
N THR A 76 -3.50 -0.30 10.95
CA THR A 76 -2.41 -0.33 9.97
C THR A 76 -1.04 0.05 10.54
N SER A 77 -0.94 0.28 11.85
CA SER A 77 0.30 0.71 12.51
C SER A 77 1.29 -0.42 12.78
N ALA A 78 0.79 -1.65 12.88
CA ALA A 78 1.59 -2.84 13.17
C ALA A 78 1.18 -3.99 12.25
N ASP A 79 2.13 -4.87 11.94
CA ASP A 79 1.85 -6.12 11.24
C ASP A 79 1.53 -7.22 12.26
N GLU A 80 0.24 -7.49 12.44
CA GLU A 80 -0.26 -8.54 13.33
C GLU A 80 -0.65 -9.82 12.58
N LEU A 81 -0.71 -9.78 11.24
CA LEU A 81 -1.24 -10.87 10.44
C LEU A 81 -0.20 -11.91 10.06
N ASP A 82 1.09 -11.53 10.00
CA ASP A 82 2.19 -12.42 9.58
C ASP A 82 1.81 -13.23 8.32
N LEU A 83 1.43 -12.51 7.26
CA LEU A 83 0.88 -13.11 6.03
C LEU A 83 1.83 -14.12 5.37
N GLN A 84 3.14 -13.97 5.58
CA GLN A 84 4.15 -14.87 5.06
C GLN A 84 4.01 -16.27 5.69
N SER A 85 3.62 -16.37 6.95
CA SER A 85 3.49 -17.64 7.66
C SER A 85 2.35 -18.53 7.14
N LEU A 86 1.38 -17.97 6.40
CA LEU A 86 0.23 -18.71 5.85
C LEU A 86 0.63 -19.81 4.86
N GLY A 87 1.77 -19.70 4.20
CA GLY A 87 2.32 -20.73 3.32
C GLY A 87 3.28 -21.71 4.02
N GLU A 88 3.60 -21.50 5.30
CA GLU A 88 4.60 -22.26 6.06
C GLU A 88 4.00 -23.06 7.21
N LYS A 89 2.87 -22.61 7.75
CA LYS A 89 2.21 -23.21 8.92
C LYS A 89 0.75 -23.51 8.61
N LYS A 90 0.15 -24.42 9.39
CA LYS A 90 -1.30 -24.69 9.36
C LYS A 90 -2.03 -23.55 10.07
N VAL A 91 -2.46 -22.56 9.32
CA VAL A 91 -3.17 -21.36 9.81
C VAL A 91 -4.47 -21.19 9.02
N ALA A 92 -5.49 -20.66 9.65
CA ALA A 92 -6.73 -20.24 9.00
C ALA A 92 -6.94 -18.73 9.26
N LEU A 93 -7.01 -17.95 8.19
CA LEU A 93 -7.33 -16.54 8.23
C LEU A 93 -8.79 -16.32 7.84
N PHE A 94 -9.58 -15.71 8.73
CA PHE A 94 -10.97 -15.35 8.48
C PHE A 94 -11.09 -13.84 8.32
N ALA A 95 -11.40 -13.39 7.10
CA ALA A 95 -11.70 -11.99 6.82
C ALA A 95 -13.22 -11.80 6.80
N LEU A 96 -13.76 -11.18 7.84
CA LEU A 96 -15.19 -10.85 7.93
C LEU A 96 -15.43 -9.48 7.31
N ILE A 97 -16.23 -9.43 6.27
CA ILE A 97 -16.53 -8.21 5.50
C ILE A 97 -18.02 -7.92 5.66
N PRO A 98 -18.42 -6.73 6.16
CA PRO A 98 -19.81 -6.36 6.26
C PRO A 98 -20.45 -6.17 4.86
N ASP A 99 -21.59 -6.79 4.60
CA ASP A 99 -22.31 -6.68 3.32
C ASP A 99 -22.94 -5.30 3.12
N ASN A 100 -23.29 -4.65 4.22
CA ASN A 100 -24.03 -3.38 4.23
C ASN A 100 -23.14 -2.14 4.18
N ASP A 101 -21.81 -2.28 4.27
CA ASP A 101 -20.87 -1.16 4.26
C ASP A 101 -19.66 -1.44 3.35
N SER A 102 -19.67 -0.81 2.19
CA SER A 102 -18.56 -0.90 1.21
C SER A 102 -17.41 0.06 1.48
N SER A 103 -17.50 0.91 2.51
CA SER A 103 -16.54 1.99 2.77
C SER A 103 -15.11 1.48 2.99
N PHE A 104 -14.97 0.25 3.50
CA PHE A 104 -13.70 -0.38 3.81
C PHE A 104 -13.29 -1.51 2.85
N ASN A 105 -14.01 -1.73 1.75
CA ASN A 105 -13.66 -2.76 0.76
C ASN A 105 -12.25 -2.57 0.17
N PHE A 106 -11.74 -1.34 0.16
CA PHE A 106 -10.37 -1.08 -0.26
C PHE A 106 -9.32 -1.76 0.65
N LEU A 107 -9.59 -1.92 1.96
CA LEU A 107 -8.70 -2.66 2.88
C LEU A 107 -8.62 -4.13 2.52
N VAL A 108 -9.74 -4.72 2.15
CA VAL A 108 -9.81 -6.11 1.70
C VAL A 108 -8.97 -6.29 0.43
N SER A 109 -9.07 -5.34 -0.50
CA SER A 109 -8.26 -5.34 -1.73
C SER A 109 -6.76 -5.23 -1.43
N ILE A 110 -6.38 -4.39 -0.45
CA ILE A 110 -4.99 -4.28 0.02
C ILE A 110 -4.54 -5.60 0.65
N LEU A 111 -5.35 -6.18 1.54
CA LEU A 111 -5.06 -7.45 2.20
C LEU A 111 -4.80 -8.56 1.17
N TYR A 112 -5.70 -8.76 0.21
CA TYR A 112 -5.50 -9.77 -0.83
C TYR A 112 -4.27 -9.49 -1.69
N THR A 113 -4.03 -8.24 -2.06
CA THR A 113 -2.85 -7.88 -2.84
C THR A 113 -1.56 -8.22 -2.08
N GLN A 114 -1.46 -7.83 -0.82
CA GLN A 114 -0.30 -8.15 0.02
C GLN A 114 -0.15 -9.65 0.25
N LEU A 115 -1.26 -10.34 0.54
CA LEU A 115 -1.26 -11.78 0.76
C LEU A 115 -0.71 -12.53 -0.47
N PHE A 116 -1.22 -12.25 -1.66
CA PHE A 116 -0.72 -12.89 -2.88
C PHE A 116 0.75 -12.54 -3.14
N GLN A 117 1.13 -11.27 -2.98
CA GLN A 117 2.54 -10.87 -3.15
C GLN A 117 3.47 -11.60 -2.20
N GLN A 118 3.11 -11.73 -0.92
CA GLN A 118 3.92 -12.43 0.08
C GLN A 118 4.02 -13.93 -0.22
N LEU A 119 2.91 -14.58 -0.57
CA LEU A 119 2.90 -16.02 -0.86
C LEU A 119 3.70 -16.33 -2.15
N PHE A 120 3.57 -15.54 -3.20
CA PHE A 120 4.37 -15.71 -4.41
C PHE A 120 5.85 -15.43 -4.15
N TYR A 121 6.16 -14.37 -3.43
CA TYR A 121 7.54 -14.07 -3.07
C TYR A 121 8.17 -15.23 -2.28
N ALA A 122 7.44 -15.76 -1.27
CA ALA A 122 7.91 -16.90 -0.49
C ALA A 122 8.11 -18.15 -1.36
N ALA A 123 7.17 -18.46 -2.24
CA ALA A 123 7.28 -19.60 -3.14
C ALA A 123 8.51 -19.48 -4.05
N ASP A 124 8.68 -18.33 -4.71
CA ASP A 124 9.71 -18.18 -5.75
C ASP A 124 11.11 -17.98 -5.17
N HIS A 125 11.25 -17.21 -4.08
CA HIS A 125 12.55 -16.78 -3.58
C HIS A 125 13.04 -17.57 -2.36
N ILE A 126 12.11 -18.13 -1.57
CA ILE A 126 12.47 -18.84 -0.34
C ILE A 126 12.38 -20.35 -0.53
N HIS A 127 11.33 -20.83 -1.21
CA HIS A 127 11.02 -22.25 -1.27
C HIS A 127 11.23 -22.89 -2.65
N GLY A 128 11.89 -22.21 -3.60
CA GLY A 128 12.26 -22.80 -4.88
C GLY A 128 11.10 -23.09 -5.83
N GLY A 129 10.03 -22.31 -5.76
CA GLY A 129 8.90 -22.34 -6.68
C GLY A 129 7.62 -22.98 -6.15
N CYS A 130 7.63 -23.50 -4.91
CA CYS A 130 6.44 -24.12 -4.29
C CYS A 130 6.40 -23.87 -2.80
N LEU A 131 5.25 -23.47 -2.28
CA LEU A 131 5.07 -23.32 -0.82
C LEU A 131 5.10 -24.68 -0.11
N PRO A 132 5.65 -24.75 1.12
CA PRO A 132 5.65 -25.96 1.94
C PRO A 132 4.23 -26.49 2.27
N MET A 133 3.27 -25.58 2.38
CA MET A 133 1.87 -25.87 2.65
C MET A 133 0.98 -25.33 1.54
N PRO A 134 0.02 -26.13 1.01
CA PRO A 134 -0.96 -25.62 0.05
C PRO A 134 -1.88 -24.61 0.73
N VAL A 135 -2.10 -23.46 0.07
CA VAL A 135 -2.98 -22.41 0.55
C VAL A 135 -4.28 -22.44 -0.25
N HIS A 136 -5.40 -22.62 0.45
CA HIS A 136 -6.74 -22.63 -0.13
C HIS A 136 -7.44 -21.29 0.13
N PHE A 137 -7.95 -20.66 -0.93
CA PHE A 137 -8.73 -19.43 -0.84
C PHE A 137 -10.21 -19.77 -1.02
N MET A 138 -11.00 -19.56 0.03
CA MET A 138 -12.45 -19.68 -0.04
C MET A 138 -13.02 -18.25 -0.02
N MET A 139 -13.43 -17.78 -1.19
CA MET A 139 -13.94 -16.43 -1.37
C MET A 139 -15.43 -16.49 -1.63
N ASP A 140 -16.21 -16.20 -0.61
CA ASP A 140 -17.63 -15.99 -0.74
C ASP A 140 -17.89 -14.56 -1.20
N GLU A 141 -18.86 -14.34 -2.09
CA GLU A 141 -19.21 -13.03 -2.66
C GLU A 141 -18.02 -12.22 -3.26
N PHE A 142 -17.10 -12.89 -3.90
CA PHE A 142 -15.90 -12.30 -4.51
C PHE A 142 -16.17 -11.07 -5.39
N ALA A 143 -17.34 -11.01 -6.05
CA ALA A 143 -17.71 -9.89 -6.92
C ALA A 143 -17.91 -8.56 -6.17
N ASN A 144 -18.24 -8.60 -4.89
CA ASN A 144 -18.54 -7.41 -4.09
C ASN A 144 -17.30 -6.75 -3.46
N GLY A 145 -16.21 -7.50 -3.30
CA GLY A 145 -15.00 -7.05 -2.58
C GLY A 145 -13.82 -6.63 -3.45
N VAL A 146 -13.72 -7.13 -4.69
CA VAL A 146 -12.48 -7.01 -5.47
C VAL A 146 -12.75 -6.41 -6.84
N THR A 147 -12.99 -5.12 -6.90
CA THR A 147 -13.04 -4.40 -8.17
C THR A 147 -11.62 -4.05 -8.64
N ARG A 148 -11.19 -4.68 -9.73
CA ARG A 148 -10.16 -4.25 -10.69
C ARG A 148 -8.68 -4.56 -10.48
N SER A 149 -8.23 -5.27 -9.49
CA SER A 149 -6.81 -5.68 -9.44
C SER A 149 -6.61 -7.18 -9.17
N THR A 150 -7.50 -8.02 -9.65
CA THR A 150 -7.24 -9.46 -9.62
C THR A 150 -6.11 -9.79 -10.57
N PRO A 151 -5.04 -10.44 -10.10
CA PRO A 151 -4.10 -11.09 -11.00
C PRO A 151 -4.90 -12.08 -11.85
N LYS A 152 -4.74 -12.00 -13.16
CA LYS A 152 -5.35 -12.96 -14.09
C LYS A 152 -4.92 -14.36 -13.64
N THR A 153 -5.90 -15.14 -13.20
CA THR A 153 -5.87 -16.59 -13.00
C THR A 153 -4.52 -17.14 -12.54
N VAL A 154 -4.35 -17.27 -11.24
CA VAL A 154 -3.29 -18.10 -10.68
C VAL A 154 -3.72 -19.56 -10.89
N GLY A 155 -3.24 -20.17 -11.94
CA GLY A 155 -3.32 -21.60 -12.10
C GLY A 155 -2.37 -22.26 -11.10
N ILE A 156 -2.88 -22.67 -9.95
CA ILE A 156 -2.19 -23.62 -9.09
C ILE A 156 -2.26 -24.97 -9.81
N THR A 157 -1.24 -25.26 -10.60
CA THR A 157 -1.09 -26.61 -11.16
C THR A 157 -0.55 -27.50 -10.04
N ASP A 158 -1.41 -28.36 -9.56
CA ASP A 158 -1.01 -29.54 -8.79
C ASP A 158 -0.06 -30.39 -9.64
N LYS A 159 1.23 -30.34 -9.35
CA LYS A 159 2.24 -31.24 -9.89
C LYS A 159 2.42 -32.48 -9.02
N SER A 160 1.36 -33.01 -8.46
CA SER A 160 1.38 -34.26 -7.75
C SER A 160 0.71 -35.37 -8.56
N VAL A 161 1.20 -35.67 -9.77
CA VAL A 161 1.01 -36.98 -10.45
C VAL A 161 2.21 -37.26 -11.33
N ALA A 162 3.18 -37.96 -10.81
CA ALA A 162 4.04 -38.89 -11.52
C ALA A 162 4.82 -39.73 -10.50
#